data_fd6e64098652cce8a996500418a49883
#
_entry.id   fd6e64098652cce8a996500418a49883
#
_cell.length_a   1.000
_cell.length_b   1.000
_cell.length_c   1.000
_cell.angle_alpha   90.00
_cell.angle_beta   90.00
_cell.angle_gamma   90.00
#
_symmetry.space_group_name_H-M   'P 1'
#
loop_
_entity.id
_entity.type
_entity.pdbx_description
1 polymer ?
#
loop_
_entity_poly.entity_id
_entity_poly.type
_entity_poly.pdbx_seq_one_letter_code
_entity_poly.pdbx_strand_id
1 'polypeptide(L)'
;MVRMEPRGLTSQEETENDDGDFRLRRRHPLTFSMPPLFLLLLLSSIHASAADDICIVGSGISGSSTAFFLTNYTAPISAQLRVFERRDRVGGRLATVSVAGDTFEAGGSVIHPRNLHVRRFADLLGLAARDDGEGDDDWLGIWDGARFVFSTLPPPPPGSSWLRRRLHALLNSLLLLRRYGLSLFRMDSFAQEMLKKFLLYYNDFESRPVFDNVEDMLKWSGLYGLTQRTLEEELIDAGLNSQTISELVTVITRINYGQSVSISGLAGAVSLAGSESGLWAIKGGNWQLAAGLLKTANATLHLQEGIDSISDAGDYYVLKSNKGHEYNCTVTVVATPLDEVNITFTPPVSIPPRKMQHTHATFVRGLLNPKFFGLSSVSDIPELIGTMELPDIPFSSISVLKKRNQHDMTYKVFSRAKLDDSLLAQIFSTREETIRIDWPAYPHYHAPEDFAPIILDGKHLYYVNSFESAASAMETGAVAAENVARLIISRLPLGLRASPLLSSEKRCRWSS
;
A
#
# COMPACT_ATOMS: atom_id res chain seq x y z
N MET A 1 -18.29 35.38 41.38
CA MET A 1 -19.31 36.31 41.87
C MET A 1 -20.60 35.86 41.23
N VAL A 2 -21.52 35.45 42.10
CA VAL A 2 -23.00 35.38 42.09
C VAL A 2 -23.61 34.44 41.06
N ARG A 3 -23.98 33.22 41.31
CA ARG A 3 -24.98 32.51 42.19
C ARG A 3 -26.36 33.16 42.16
N MET A 4 -27.38 32.44 41.59
CA MET A 4 -28.69 32.23 42.23
C MET A 4 -29.60 31.35 41.37
N GLU A 5 -29.91 30.17 41.92
CA GLU A 5 -31.20 29.46 41.89
C GLU A 5 -32.11 30.06 42.96
N PRO A 6 -33.32 29.54 43.29
CA PRO A 6 -34.33 28.73 42.58
C PRO A 6 -35.80 29.19 42.92
N ARG A 7 -36.79 28.25 42.70
CA ARG A 7 -38.18 28.11 43.29
C ARG A 7 -39.25 28.10 42.18
N GLY A 8 -40.25 27.23 42.09
CA GLY A 8 -40.87 26.32 43.06
C GLY A 8 -42.38 26.56 43.09
N LEU A 9 -43.16 25.51 43.34
CA LEU A 9 -44.60 25.47 43.75
C LEU A 9 -45.64 25.15 42.64
N THR A 10 -46.20 23.96 42.59
CA THR A 10 -47.27 23.29 43.34
C THR A 10 -48.68 23.83 43.08
N SER A 11 -49.56 22.94 42.82
CA SER A 11 -50.80 22.41 43.51
C SER A 11 -51.89 22.12 42.52
N GLN A 12 -52.46 20.93 42.53
CA GLN A 12 -53.65 20.44 43.24
C GLN A 12 -54.91 21.20 42.73
N GLU A 13 -56.04 20.62 42.47
CA GLU A 13 -56.91 19.65 43.12
C GLU A 13 -58.12 19.35 42.19
N GLU A 14 -58.58 18.09 42.20
CA GLU A 14 -59.93 17.64 42.65
C GLU A 14 -61.14 18.13 41.83
N THR A 15 -62.05 17.35 41.54
CA THR A 15 -63.01 16.33 41.93
C THR A 15 -64.08 16.34 40.82
N GLU A 16 -65.00 15.48 40.57
CA GLU A 16 -65.88 14.62 41.31
C GLU A 16 -66.75 13.76 40.35
N ASN A 17 -67.05 12.59 40.81
CA ASN A 17 -68.13 11.64 40.52
C ASN A 17 -69.23 11.99 39.52
N ASP A 18 -69.62 11.01 38.70
CA ASP A 18 -71.03 10.56 38.70
C ASP A 18 -71.19 9.10 38.32
N ASP A 19 -72.09 8.45 39.08
CA ASP A 19 -72.47 7.04 39.00
C ASP A 19 -73.43 6.76 37.81
N GLY A 20 -73.25 5.62 37.18
CA GLY A 20 -74.18 5.15 36.16
C GLY A 20 -74.10 3.64 35.94
N ASP A 21 -74.79 2.90 36.77
CA ASP A 21 -75.10 1.48 36.72
C ASP A 21 -75.73 1.03 35.38
N PHE A 22 -75.15 0.10 34.63
CA PHE A 22 -75.83 -0.68 33.60
C PHE A 22 -75.16 -2.07 33.43
N ARG A 23 -75.95 -3.04 33.93
CA ARG A 23 -76.11 -4.48 33.70
C ARG A 23 -75.23 -5.19 32.71
N LEU A 24 -74.62 -6.23 33.25
CA LEU A 24 -73.98 -7.42 32.64
C LEU A 24 -74.84 -8.02 31.50
N ARG A 25 -74.29 -8.09 30.32
CA ARG A 25 -74.55 -9.12 29.30
C ARG A 25 -73.31 -9.90 29.04
N ARG A 26 -73.32 -11.17 29.48
CA ARG A 26 -72.38 -12.21 29.09
C ARG A 26 -72.40 -12.35 27.57
N ARG A 27 -71.23 -12.15 26.92
CA ARG A 27 -70.93 -12.64 25.58
C ARG A 27 -69.85 -13.67 25.67
N HIS A 28 -70.15 -14.85 25.07
CA HIS A 28 -69.29 -15.98 24.95
C HIS A 28 -67.90 -15.62 24.22
N PRO A 29 -66.78 -16.22 24.59
CA PRO A 29 -65.54 -16.05 23.84
C PRO A 29 -65.64 -16.85 22.54
N LEU A 30 -65.61 -16.19 21.41
CA LEU A 30 -65.33 -16.80 20.11
C LEU A 30 -63.82 -17.15 20.08
N THR A 31 -63.55 -18.45 20.28
CA THR A 31 -62.25 -19.01 20.00
C THR A 31 -62.07 -19.07 18.48
N PHE A 32 -61.36 -18.12 17.94
CA PHE A 32 -60.84 -18.21 16.57
C PHE A 32 -59.68 -19.19 16.55
N SER A 33 -59.95 -20.43 16.15
CA SER A 33 -58.97 -21.43 15.80
C SER A 33 -58.41 -21.06 14.44
N MET A 34 -57.24 -20.47 14.39
CA MET A 34 -56.49 -20.31 13.14
C MET A 34 -56.07 -21.70 12.61
N PRO A 35 -56.29 -22.00 11.32
CA PRO A 35 -55.89 -23.28 10.76
C PRO A 35 -54.34 -23.38 10.76
N PRO A 36 -53.78 -24.58 11.01
CA PRO A 36 -52.33 -24.80 11.12
C PRO A 36 -51.54 -24.41 9.84
N LEU A 37 -52.24 -24.22 8.73
CA LEU A 37 -51.64 -23.78 7.46
C LEU A 37 -51.16 -22.33 7.49
N PHE A 38 -51.76 -21.46 8.33
CA PHE A 38 -51.32 -20.05 8.47
C PHE A 38 -50.09 -19.89 9.35
N LEU A 39 -49.87 -20.82 10.27
CA LEU A 39 -48.66 -20.85 11.12
C LEU A 39 -47.40 -21.36 10.33
N LEU A 40 -47.65 -22.24 9.33
CA LEU A 40 -46.56 -22.71 8.42
C LEU A 40 -46.14 -21.63 7.41
N LEU A 41 -47.04 -20.71 7.03
CA LEU A 41 -46.72 -19.59 6.13
C LEU A 41 -45.99 -18.44 6.86
N LEU A 42 -46.13 -18.32 8.18
CA LEU A 42 -45.36 -17.37 8.99
C LEU A 42 -43.98 -17.86 9.39
N LEU A 43 -43.75 -19.18 9.37
CA LEU A 43 -42.43 -19.80 9.62
C LEU A 43 -41.54 -19.87 8.37
N SER A 44 -42.08 -19.66 7.18
CA SER A 44 -41.33 -19.67 5.93
C SER A 44 -40.70 -18.29 5.53
N SER A 45 -40.84 -17.26 6.35
CA SER A 45 -40.32 -15.91 6.06
C SER A 45 -39.27 -15.39 7.06
N ILE A 46 -38.73 -16.27 7.91
CA ILE A 46 -37.45 -15.97 8.56
C ILE A 46 -36.35 -16.57 7.68
N HIS A 47 -36.28 -16.16 6.44
CA HIS A 47 -34.98 -16.04 5.83
C HIS A 47 -34.32 -14.91 6.60
N ALA A 48 -33.45 -15.24 7.53
CA ALA A 48 -32.45 -14.30 7.97
C ALA A 48 -31.85 -13.75 6.67
N SER A 49 -32.09 -12.47 6.39
CA SER A 49 -31.38 -11.77 5.34
C SER A 49 -29.93 -12.09 5.62
N ALA A 50 -29.31 -12.95 4.79
CA ALA A 50 -27.88 -13.14 4.85
C ALA A 50 -27.32 -11.72 4.75
N ALA A 51 -26.67 -11.26 5.80
CA ALA A 51 -26.09 -9.94 5.79
C ALA A 51 -25.19 -9.88 4.57
N ASP A 52 -25.45 -8.94 3.66
CA ASP A 52 -24.68 -8.75 2.45
C ASP A 52 -23.28 -8.22 2.81
N ASP A 53 -22.51 -9.03 3.54
CA ASP A 53 -21.20 -8.64 4.03
C ASP A 53 -20.17 -8.76 2.92
N ILE A 54 -19.37 -7.72 2.75
CA ILE A 54 -18.16 -7.74 1.90
C ILE A 54 -16.95 -7.85 2.82
N CYS A 55 -16.22 -8.93 2.65
CA CYS A 55 -15.05 -9.24 3.46
C CYS A 55 -13.75 -8.96 2.69
N ILE A 56 -12.81 -8.27 3.34
CA ILE A 56 -11.50 -7.94 2.79
C ILE A 56 -10.43 -8.53 3.72
N VAL A 57 -9.55 -9.37 3.18
CA VAL A 57 -8.48 -10.04 3.91
C VAL A 57 -7.18 -9.28 3.67
N GLY A 58 -6.74 -8.51 4.65
CA GLY A 58 -5.56 -7.64 4.62
C GLY A 58 -5.92 -6.16 4.68
N SER A 59 -5.29 -5.44 5.59
CA SER A 59 -5.48 -4.00 5.85
C SER A 59 -4.36 -3.11 5.31
N GLY A 60 -3.57 -3.61 4.34
CA GLY A 60 -2.57 -2.84 3.60
C GLY A 60 -3.21 -1.82 2.66
N ILE A 61 -2.39 -1.10 1.88
CA ILE A 61 -2.89 -0.07 0.96
C ILE A 61 -3.92 -0.62 -0.03
N SER A 62 -3.74 -1.83 -0.56
CA SER A 62 -4.68 -2.42 -1.51
C SER A 62 -6.04 -2.72 -0.87
N GLY A 63 -6.06 -3.35 0.32
CA GLY A 63 -7.32 -3.65 1.01
C GLY A 63 -8.05 -2.41 1.50
N SER A 64 -7.33 -1.45 2.06
CA SER A 64 -7.91 -0.17 2.51
C SER A 64 -8.42 0.69 1.35
N SER A 65 -7.72 0.70 0.21
CA SER A 65 -8.19 1.37 -1.00
C SER A 65 -9.42 0.67 -1.58
N THR A 66 -9.47 -0.66 -1.57
CA THR A 66 -10.66 -1.41 -2.01
C THR A 66 -11.87 -1.05 -1.16
N ALA A 67 -11.73 -1.04 0.18
CA ALA A 67 -12.81 -0.63 1.08
C ALA A 67 -13.29 0.79 0.78
N PHE A 68 -12.36 1.72 0.59
CA PHE A 68 -12.64 3.10 0.26
C PHE A 68 -13.37 3.24 -1.08
N PHE A 69 -12.88 2.61 -2.15
CA PHE A 69 -13.49 2.71 -3.48
C PHE A 69 -14.88 2.07 -3.51
N LEU A 70 -15.08 0.96 -2.83
CA LEU A 70 -16.40 0.34 -2.71
C LEU A 70 -17.43 1.30 -2.11
N THR A 71 -17.10 2.01 -1.04
CA THR A 71 -18.02 2.93 -0.39
C THR A 71 -18.15 4.28 -1.10
N ASN A 72 -17.13 4.68 -1.84
CA ASN A 72 -17.12 5.98 -2.52
C ASN A 72 -17.83 5.95 -3.88
N TYR A 73 -17.79 4.82 -4.58
CA TYR A 73 -18.38 4.65 -5.92
C TYR A 73 -19.79 4.06 -5.91
N THR A 74 -20.22 3.54 -4.79
CA THR A 74 -21.61 3.11 -4.63
C THR A 74 -22.37 4.15 -3.81
N ALA A 75 -23.63 4.38 -4.14
CA ALA A 75 -24.55 4.90 -3.16
C ALA A 75 -24.63 3.87 -2.02
N PRO A 76 -25.06 4.21 -0.80
CA PRO A 76 -24.82 3.36 0.36
C PRO A 76 -25.20 1.90 0.07
N ILE A 77 -24.18 1.05 -0.07
CA ILE A 77 -24.36 -0.39 -0.09
C ILE A 77 -24.94 -0.70 1.29
N SER A 78 -26.03 -1.44 1.35
CA SER A 78 -26.52 -2.00 2.59
C SER A 78 -25.58 -3.02 3.22
N ALA A 79 -24.54 -3.43 2.45
CA ALA A 79 -23.52 -4.36 2.86
C ALA A 79 -22.57 -3.77 3.91
N GLN A 80 -22.26 -4.55 4.95
CA GLN A 80 -21.25 -4.21 5.92
C GLN A 80 -19.87 -4.60 5.37
N LEU A 81 -18.92 -3.66 5.42
CA LEU A 81 -17.52 -3.94 5.10
C LEU A 81 -16.79 -4.47 6.33
N ARG A 82 -16.23 -5.67 6.23
CA ARG A 82 -15.37 -6.28 7.26
C ARG A 82 -13.95 -6.41 6.72
N VAL A 83 -12.97 -5.95 7.50
CA VAL A 83 -11.56 -6.04 7.13
C VAL A 83 -10.81 -6.83 8.20
N PHE A 84 -10.14 -7.90 7.77
CA PHE A 84 -9.37 -8.79 8.64
C PHE A 84 -7.89 -8.52 8.51
N GLU A 85 -7.23 -8.32 9.64
CA GLU A 85 -5.79 -8.08 9.72
C GLU A 85 -5.14 -9.00 10.75
N ARG A 86 -4.19 -9.81 10.32
CA ARG A 86 -3.50 -10.77 11.20
C ARG A 86 -2.60 -10.10 12.25
N ARG A 87 -2.15 -8.87 11.98
CA ARG A 87 -1.31 -8.08 12.90
C ARG A 87 -2.17 -7.25 13.84
N ASP A 88 -1.51 -6.66 14.82
CA ASP A 88 -2.09 -5.73 15.79
C ASP A 88 -2.29 -4.31 15.24
N ARG A 89 -1.91 -4.08 13.98
CA ARG A 89 -1.91 -2.76 13.34
C ARG A 89 -2.25 -2.82 11.86
N VAL A 90 -2.84 -1.74 11.37
CA VAL A 90 -3.16 -1.51 9.97
C VAL A 90 -1.90 -1.08 9.19
N GLY A 91 -1.90 -1.29 7.88
CA GLY A 91 -0.90 -0.76 6.96
C GLY A 91 -0.13 -1.81 6.17
N GLY A 92 -0.12 -3.07 6.61
CA GLY A 92 0.63 -4.13 5.93
C GLY A 92 2.13 -3.79 5.85
N ARG A 93 2.64 -3.56 4.64
CA ARG A 93 4.03 -3.13 4.38
C ARG A 93 4.27 -1.63 4.55
N LEU A 94 3.26 -0.85 4.90
CA LEU A 94 3.39 0.54 5.34
C LEU A 94 3.50 0.54 6.87
N ALA A 95 4.68 0.76 7.38
CA ALA A 95 4.92 0.76 8.81
C ALA A 95 6.09 1.67 9.16
N THR A 96 6.10 2.13 10.40
CA THR A 96 7.19 2.91 10.96
C THR A 96 7.96 2.13 12.02
N VAL A 97 9.18 2.55 12.28
CA VAL A 97 10.03 2.06 13.36
C VAL A 97 10.55 3.25 14.16
N SER A 98 10.68 3.09 15.46
CA SER A 98 11.29 4.10 16.32
C SER A 98 12.73 3.68 16.63
N VAL A 99 13.69 4.59 16.36
CA VAL A 99 15.10 4.43 16.70
C VAL A 99 15.54 5.66 17.47
N ALA A 100 16.00 5.49 18.70
CA ALA A 100 16.42 6.58 19.59
C ALA A 100 15.40 7.72 19.72
N GLY A 101 14.11 7.37 19.75
CA GLY A 101 13.00 8.32 19.88
C GLY A 101 12.56 8.99 18.57
N ASP A 102 13.28 8.79 17.46
CA ASP A 102 12.88 9.27 16.14
C ASP A 102 12.10 8.19 15.39
N THR A 103 11.12 8.61 14.58
CA THR A 103 10.29 7.71 13.81
C THR A 103 10.71 7.72 12.33
N PHE A 104 10.92 6.55 11.76
CA PHE A 104 11.33 6.36 10.38
C PHE A 104 10.42 5.37 9.65
N GLU A 105 10.32 5.51 8.34
CA GLU A 105 9.64 4.52 7.49
C GLU A 105 10.41 3.21 7.48
N ALA A 106 9.73 2.13 7.85
CA ALA A 106 10.29 0.78 7.89
C ALA A 106 10.01 -0.04 6.63
N GLY A 107 8.95 0.32 5.89
CA GLY A 107 8.53 -0.34 4.66
C GLY A 107 8.42 0.62 3.48
N GLY A 108 7.26 0.75 2.84
CA GLY A 108 7.02 1.66 1.73
C GLY A 108 7.26 3.11 2.14
N SER A 109 8.37 3.68 1.70
CA SER A 109 8.94 4.90 2.26
C SER A 109 8.63 6.15 1.45
N VAL A 110 8.52 6.05 0.12
CA VAL A 110 8.44 7.22 -0.76
C VAL A 110 7.21 7.18 -1.64
N ILE A 111 6.69 8.37 -1.95
CA ILE A 111 5.54 8.61 -2.80
C ILE A 111 6.01 9.48 -3.96
N HIS A 112 5.77 9.01 -5.20
CA HIS A 112 6.10 9.79 -6.40
C HIS A 112 5.05 10.90 -6.63
N PRO A 113 5.44 12.10 -7.14
CA PRO A 113 4.49 13.19 -7.40
C PRO A 113 3.31 12.83 -8.32
N ARG A 114 3.49 11.85 -9.20
CA ARG A 114 2.45 11.33 -10.10
C ARG A 114 1.69 10.12 -9.55
N ASN A 115 1.84 9.78 -8.28
CA ASN A 115 0.99 8.82 -7.59
C ASN A 115 -0.34 9.48 -7.24
N LEU A 116 -1.25 9.57 -8.22
CA LEU A 116 -2.42 10.44 -8.13
C LEU A 116 -3.47 9.92 -7.13
N HIS A 117 -3.67 8.59 -6.99
CA HIS A 117 -4.56 8.07 -5.96
C HIS A 117 -4.01 8.32 -4.56
N VAL A 118 -2.74 7.99 -4.33
CA VAL A 118 -2.09 8.18 -3.03
C VAL A 118 -2.09 9.67 -2.64
N ARG A 119 -1.83 10.55 -3.59
CA ARG A 119 -1.90 12.00 -3.36
C ARG A 119 -3.31 12.44 -2.99
N ARG A 120 -4.33 12.03 -3.75
CA ARG A 120 -5.74 12.31 -3.46
C ARG A 120 -6.15 11.77 -2.09
N PHE A 121 -5.68 10.59 -1.71
CA PHE A 121 -5.92 10.03 -0.37
C PHE A 121 -5.30 10.90 0.72
N ALA A 122 -4.05 11.34 0.54
CA ALA A 122 -3.40 12.23 1.49
C ALA A 122 -4.17 13.56 1.64
N ASP A 123 -4.57 14.17 0.53
CA ASP A 123 -5.36 15.41 0.51
C ASP A 123 -6.72 15.21 1.19
N LEU A 124 -7.45 14.12 0.86
CA LEU A 124 -8.74 13.78 1.45
C LEU A 124 -8.66 13.62 2.97
N LEU A 125 -7.59 12.99 3.44
CA LEU A 125 -7.37 12.68 4.84
C LEU A 125 -6.70 13.84 5.61
N GLY A 126 -6.36 14.93 4.94
CA GLY A 126 -5.66 16.07 5.54
C GLY A 126 -4.26 15.71 6.04
N LEU A 127 -3.58 14.74 5.40
CA LEU A 127 -2.26 14.30 5.80
C LEU A 127 -1.19 15.20 5.18
N ALA A 128 -0.36 15.78 6.04
CA ALA A 128 0.73 16.65 5.58
C ALA A 128 1.93 15.86 5.08
N ALA A 129 2.60 16.38 4.07
CA ALA A 129 3.91 15.87 3.66
C ALA A 129 4.93 16.06 4.79
N ARG A 130 5.87 15.12 4.88
CA ARG A 130 7.02 15.26 5.77
C ARG A 130 7.91 16.36 5.24
N ASP A 131 8.36 17.21 6.13
CA ASP A 131 9.37 18.22 5.82
C ASP A 131 10.75 17.56 5.95
N ASP A 132 11.32 17.16 4.84
CA ASP A 132 12.65 16.51 4.82
C ASP A 132 13.79 17.54 4.75
N GLY A 133 13.45 18.82 4.87
CA GLY A 133 14.39 19.92 4.74
C GLY A 133 14.66 20.29 3.25
N GLU A 134 15.20 21.46 3.02
CA GLU A 134 15.62 21.87 1.67
C GLU A 134 16.87 21.06 1.25
N GLY A 135 16.70 20.10 0.33
CA GLY A 135 17.82 19.54 -0.39
C GLY A 135 17.60 18.10 -0.89
N ASP A 136 17.30 17.99 -2.18
CA ASP A 136 17.53 16.80 -3.02
C ASP A 136 19.05 16.56 -3.26
N ASP A 137 19.92 17.13 -2.45
CA ASP A 137 21.36 17.05 -2.61
C ASP A 137 21.95 15.86 -1.85
N ASP A 138 21.34 14.65 -2.05
CA ASP A 138 21.90 13.43 -1.49
C ASP A 138 23.30 13.16 -2.06
N TRP A 139 24.25 13.02 -1.18
CA TRP A 139 25.60 12.59 -1.54
C TRP A 139 25.57 11.10 -1.85
N LEU A 140 25.45 10.76 -3.14
CA LEU A 140 25.40 9.38 -3.62
C LEU A 140 26.81 8.84 -3.83
N GLY A 141 27.06 7.62 -3.34
CA GLY A 141 28.19 6.79 -3.69
C GLY A 141 27.78 5.44 -4.26
N ILE A 142 28.41 5.02 -5.34
CA ILE A 142 28.26 3.67 -5.90
C ILE A 142 29.48 2.84 -5.50
N TRP A 143 29.27 1.79 -4.71
CA TRP A 143 30.32 0.96 -4.14
C TRP A 143 30.36 -0.42 -4.82
N ASP A 144 31.59 -0.87 -5.20
CA ASP A 144 31.78 -2.14 -5.89
C ASP A 144 32.22 -3.30 -4.97
N GLY A 145 32.19 -3.08 -3.66
CA GLY A 145 32.66 -4.05 -2.68
C GLY A 145 34.08 -3.76 -2.16
N ALA A 146 34.86 -2.93 -2.87
CA ALA A 146 36.22 -2.56 -2.48
C ALA A 146 36.42 -1.04 -2.44
N ARG A 147 35.79 -0.31 -3.36
CA ARG A 147 35.95 1.15 -3.49
C ARG A 147 34.67 1.77 -4.07
N PHE A 148 34.54 3.09 -3.94
CA PHE A 148 33.56 3.86 -4.66
C PHE A 148 33.98 4.05 -6.12
N VAL A 149 33.25 3.45 -7.05
CA VAL A 149 33.46 3.58 -8.50
C VAL A 149 32.97 4.90 -9.04
N PHE A 150 31.94 5.46 -8.33
CA PHE A 150 31.40 6.78 -8.59
C PHE A 150 30.91 7.40 -7.28
N SER A 151 31.02 8.72 -7.18
CA SER A 151 30.40 9.50 -6.12
C SER A 151 30.05 10.88 -6.65
N THR A 152 28.89 11.40 -6.25
CA THR A 152 28.58 12.82 -6.38
C THR A 152 29.39 13.65 -5.38
N LEU A 153 29.33 14.95 -5.46
CA LEU A 153 30.00 15.84 -4.51
C LEU A 153 29.22 15.85 -3.18
N PRO A 154 29.92 16.00 -2.05
CA PRO A 154 29.26 16.20 -0.77
C PRO A 154 28.44 17.49 -0.77
N PRO A 155 27.28 17.51 -0.07
CA PRO A 155 26.40 18.67 -0.07
C PRO A 155 27.08 19.92 0.46
N PRO A 156 26.72 21.10 -0.05
CA PRO A 156 27.28 22.34 0.44
C PRO A 156 26.83 22.57 1.91
N PRO A 157 27.66 23.23 2.73
CA PRO A 157 27.34 23.49 4.13
C PRO A 157 25.97 24.13 4.32
N PRO A 158 25.27 23.82 5.44
CA PRO A 158 24.01 24.47 5.77
C PRO A 158 24.14 26.01 5.73
N GLY A 159 23.14 26.71 5.19
CA GLY A 159 23.18 28.17 5.02
C GLY A 159 23.98 28.67 3.81
N SER A 160 24.48 27.77 2.95
CA SER A 160 25.12 28.17 1.67
C SER A 160 24.16 28.99 0.81
N SER A 161 24.74 29.98 0.08
CA SER A 161 23.96 30.82 -0.86
C SER A 161 23.32 29.95 -1.97
N TRP A 162 22.20 30.45 -2.53
CA TRP A 162 21.51 29.78 -3.64
C TRP A 162 22.45 29.56 -4.86
N LEU A 163 23.35 30.49 -5.10
CA LEU A 163 24.34 30.36 -6.18
C LEU A 163 25.27 29.17 -5.95
N ARG A 164 25.75 28.99 -4.71
CA ARG A 164 26.64 27.87 -4.37
C ARG A 164 25.90 26.53 -4.51
N ARG A 165 24.63 26.46 -4.09
CA ARG A 165 23.79 25.28 -4.28
C ARG A 165 23.57 24.97 -5.78
N ARG A 166 23.26 25.99 -6.60
CA ARG A 166 23.12 25.81 -8.05
C ARG A 166 24.40 25.37 -8.73
N LEU A 167 25.54 25.94 -8.34
CA LEU A 167 26.83 25.52 -8.87
C LEU A 167 27.14 24.05 -8.49
N HIS A 168 26.85 23.68 -7.26
CA HIS A 168 26.99 22.30 -6.78
C HIS A 168 26.12 21.33 -7.62
N ALA A 169 24.82 21.62 -7.81
CA ALA A 169 23.94 20.82 -8.65
C ALA A 169 24.43 20.71 -10.10
N LEU A 170 24.91 21.83 -10.67
CA LEU A 170 25.50 21.82 -12.02
C LEU A 170 26.75 20.93 -12.09
N LEU A 171 27.61 21.00 -11.09
CA LEU A 171 28.83 20.16 -11.06
C LEU A 171 28.47 18.69 -10.92
N ASN A 172 27.49 18.34 -10.09
CA ASN A 172 27.00 16.96 -9.98
C ASN A 172 26.39 16.46 -11.30
N SER A 173 25.60 17.30 -11.97
CA SER A 173 25.06 16.97 -13.31
C SER A 173 26.15 16.75 -14.34
N LEU A 174 27.21 17.56 -14.30
CA LEU A 174 28.39 17.39 -15.18
C LEU A 174 29.19 16.10 -14.87
N LEU A 175 29.33 15.74 -13.58
CA LEU A 175 29.96 14.47 -13.18
C LEU A 175 29.15 13.26 -13.69
N LEU A 176 27.86 13.26 -13.52
CA LEU A 176 26.96 12.23 -14.04
C LEU A 176 27.03 12.17 -15.56
N LEU A 177 26.94 13.31 -16.25
CA LEU A 177 27.00 13.36 -17.72
C LEU A 177 28.37 12.90 -18.25
N ARG A 178 29.48 13.26 -17.57
CA ARG A 178 30.80 12.79 -17.95
C ARG A 178 30.95 11.27 -17.84
N ARG A 179 30.33 10.65 -16.82
CA ARG A 179 30.41 9.22 -16.57
C ARG A 179 29.48 8.39 -17.45
N TYR A 180 28.24 8.78 -17.54
CA TYR A 180 27.15 8.00 -18.15
C TYR A 180 26.69 8.53 -19.50
N GLY A 181 27.11 9.74 -19.87
CA GLY A 181 26.82 10.34 -21.17
C GLY A 181 25.32 10.51 -21.43
N LEU A 182 24.94 10.28 -22.68
CA LEU A 182 23.55 10.42 -23.13
C LEU A 182 22.60 9.34 -22.59
N SER A 183 23.15 8.28 -21.98
CA SER A 183 22.35 7.20 -21.38
C SER A 183 21.45 7.71 -20.26
N LEU A 184 21.81 8.81 -19.56
CA LEU A 184 20.97 9.45 -18.55
C LEU A 184 19.63 9.94 -19.14
N PHE A 185 19.68 10.62 -20.28
CA PHE A 185 18.47 11.12 -20.92
C PHE A 185 17.60 10.00 -21.48
N ARG A 186 18.20 8.92 -21.97
CA ARG A 186 17.48 7.73 -22.44
C ARG A 186 16.82 6.99 -21.30
N MET A 187 17.50 6.87 -20.15
CA MET A 187 16.95 6.30 -18.93
C MET A 187 15.73 7.09 -18.44
N ASP A 188 15.85 8.40 -18.36
CA ASP A 188 14.75 9.30 -18.01
C ASP A 188 13.58 9.15 -19.01
N SER A 189 13.87 9.20 -20.33
CA SER A 189 12.85 9.04 -21.37
C SER A 189 12.12 7.70 -21.27
N PHE A 190 12.80 6.62 -20.93
CA PHE A 190 12.20 5.30 -20.73
C PHE A 190 11.23 5.29 -19.54
N ALA A 191 11.63 5.87 -18.41
CA ALA A 191 10.77 5.99 -17.23
C ALA A 191 9.56 6.91 -17.52
N GLN A 192 9.76 8.04 -18.20
CA GLN A 192 8.68 8.97 -18.55
C GLN A 192 7.66 8.35 -19.54
N GLU A 193 8.11 7.54 -20.48
CA GLU A 193 7.19 6.85 -21.42
C GLU A 193 6.32 5.83 -20.67
N MET A 194 6.88 5.08 -19.73
CA MET A 194 6.10 4.19 -18.85
C MET A 194 5.11 5.01 -18.02
N LEU A 195 5.53 6.09 -17.38
CA LEU A 195 4.66 6.96 -16.58
C LEU A 195 3.50 7.53 -17.39
N LYS A 196 3.76 7.98 -18.64
CA LYS A 196 2.73 8.47 -19.55
C LYS A 196 1.65 7.43 -19.82
N LYS A 197 2.05 6.18 -20.08
CA LYS A 197 1.13 5.05 -20.25
C LYS A 197 0.39 4.72 -18.95
N PHE A 198 1.07 4.75 -17.82
CA PHE A 198 0.45 4.48 -16.52
C PHE A 198 -0.62 5.52 -16.16
N LEU A 199 -0.42 6.80 -16.53
CA LEU A 199 -1.39 7.87 -16.29
C LEU A 199 -2.75 7.65 -16.97
N LEU A 200 -2.86 6.75 -17.95
CA LEU A 200 -4.15 6.36 -18.55
C LEU A 200 -5.12 5.77 -17.51
N TYR A 201 -4.61 5.14 -16.44
CA TYR A 201 -5.46 4.59 -15.36
C TYR A 201 -6.24 5.65 -14.58
N TYR A 202 -5.93 6.94 -14.73
CA TYR A 202 -6.66 8.03 -14.06
C TYR A 202 -7.62 8.76 -14.99
N ASN A 203 -7.57 8.45 -16.29
CA ASN A 203 -8.45 9.10 -17.26
C ASN A 203 -9.88 8.60 -17.06
N ASP A 204 -10.79 9.49 -17.34
CA ASP A 204 -12.24 9.37 -17.42
C ASP A 204 -12.84 8.06 -16.86
N PHE A 205 -13.23 8.12 -15.60
CA PHE A 205 -13.76 6.98 -14.86
C PHE A 205 -14.92 6.27 -15.56
N GLU A 206 -15.79 7.00 -16.28
CA GLU A 206 -16.98 6.43 -16.93
C GLU A 206 -16.64 5.69 -18.21
N SER A 207 -15.66 6.14 -18.96
CA SER A 207 -15.26 5.56 -20.26
C SER A 207 -14.18 4.47 -20.11
N ARG A 208 -13.48 4.42 -19.02
CA ARG A 208 -12.42 3.44 -18.78
C ARG A 208 -13.03 2.04 -18.58
N PRO A 209 -12.54 0.99 -19.28
CA PRO A 209 -13.01 -0.37 -19.09
C PRO A 209 -12.74 -0.89 -17.67
N VAL A 210 -13.46 -1.92 -17.28
CA VAL A 210 -13.23 -2.73 -16.09
C VAL A 210 -12.59 -4.03 -16.55
N PHE A 211 -11.55 -4.47 -15.87
CA PHE A 211 -10.72 -5.57 -16.31
C PHE A 211 -10.87 -6.78 -15.41
N ASP A 212 -11.05 -7.97 -15.99
CA ASP A 212 -11.16 -9.25 -15.30
C ASP A 212 -9.80 -9.88 -15.02
N ASN A 213 -8.75 -9.42 -15.71
CA ASN A 213 -7.38 -9.93 -15.57
C ASN A 213 -6.36 -8.80 -15.75
N VAL A 214 -5.14 -9.06 -15.29
CA VAL A 214 -4.04 -8.09 -15.29
C VAL A 214 -3.49 -7.86 -16.69
N GLU A 215 -3.45 -8.90 -17.52
CA GLU A 215 -2.93 -8.81 -18.89
C GLU A 215 -3.71 -7.79 -19.72
N ASP A 216 -5.04 -7.88 -19.72
CA ASP A 216 -5.90 -6.96 -20.47
C ASP A 216 -5.77 -5.53 -19.94
N MET A 217 -5.64 -5.37 -18.62
CA MET A 217 -5.37 -4.08 -17.98
C MET A 217 -4.06 -3.47 -18.49
N LEU A 218 -2.99 -4.27 -18.59
CA LEU A 218 -1.68 -3.85 -19.09
C LEU A 218 -1.67 -3.65 -20.61
N LYS A 219 -2.38 -4.50 -21.40
CA LYS A 219 -2.52 -4.33 -22.85
C LYS A 219 -3.25 -3.04 -23.18
N TRP A 220 -4.33 -2.75 -22.45
CA TRP A 220 -5.10 -1.52 -22.64
C TRP A 220 -4.25 -0.25 -22.41
N SER A 221 -3.40 -0.25 -21.39
CA SER A 221 -2.51 0.88 -21.11
C SER A 221 -1.25 0.91 -21.99
N GLY A 222 -0.99 -0.14 -22.77
CA GLY A 222 0.24 -0.29 -23.57
C GLY A 222 1.48 -0.62 -22.74
N LEU A 223 1.30 -1.16 -21.51
CA LEU A 223 2.40 -1.55 -20.61
C LEU A 223 2.75 -3.04 -20.68
N TYR A 224 1.88 -3.88 -21.28
CA TYR A 224 2.07 -5.33 -21.30
C TYR A 224 3.43 -5.77 -21.89
N GLY A 225 3.87 -5.14 -22.97
CA GLY A 225 5.17 -5.48 -23.61
C GLY A 225 6.35 -5.40 -22.62
N LEU A 226 6.32 -4.45 -21.69
CA LEU A 226 7.37 -4.30 -20.67
C LEU A 226 7.39 -5.43 -19.62
N THR A 227 6.38 -6.28 -19.55
CA THR A 227 6.37 -7.45 -18.66
C THR A 227 6.90 -8.72 -19.34
N GLN A 228 7.18 -8.65 -20.63
CA GLN A 228 7.60 -9.80 -21.46
C GLN A 228 9.13 -9.88 -21.64
N ARG A 229 9.82 -8.80 -21.31
CA ARG A 229 11.27 -8.68 -21.45
C ARG A 229 11.89 -8.12 -20.17
N THR A 230 13.17 -8.42 -19.94
CA THR A 230 13.90 -7.88 -18.81
C THR A 230 14.17 -6.38 -18.94
N LEU A 231 14.40 -5.71 -17.83
CA LEU A 231 14.78 -4.29 -17.84
C LEU A 231 16.09 -4.11 -18.63
N GLU A 232 17.06 -5.03 -18.48
CA GLU A 232 18.34 -4.95 -19.19
C GLU A 232 18.13 -4.93 -20.70
N GLU A 233 17.31 -5.86 -21.24
CA GLU A 233 17.01 -5.93 -22.67
C GLU A 233 16.31 -4.66 -23.17
N GLU A 234 15.31 -4.15 -22.43
CA GLU A 234 14.60 -2.93 -22.78
C GLU A 234 15.55 -1.70 -22.79
N LEU A 235 16.47 -1.61 -21.84
CA LEU A 235 17.41 -0.50 -21.76
C LEU A 235 18.51 -0.58 -22.81
N ILE A 236 18.97 -1.78 -23.19
CA ILE A 236 19.89 -1.98 -24.32
C ILE A 236 19.21 -1.48 -25.61
N ASP A 237 17.96 -1.88 -25.86
CA ASP A 237 17.21 -1.44 -27.05
C ASP A 237 16.91 0.06 -27.02
N ALA A 238 16.74 0.66 -25.84
CA ALA A 238 16.68 2.11 -25.67
C ALA A 238 18.03 2.81 -25.90
N GLY A 239 19.09 2.03 -26.09
CA GLY A 239 20.46 2.51 -26.42
C GLY A 239 21.25 2.99 -25.22
N LEU A 240 20.99 2.51 -24.02
CA LEU A 240 21.84 2.76 -22.85
C LEU A 240 23.15 1.97 -22.99
N ASN A 241 24.24 2.55 -22.53
CA ASN A 241 25.50 1.83 -22.47
C ASN A 241 25.55 0.88 -21.26
N SER A 242 26.34 -0.16 -21.34
CA SER A 242 26.50 -1.19 -20.31
C SER A 242 26.96 -0.65 -18.97
N GLN A 243 27.77 0.40 -18.97
CA GLN A 243 28.22 1.03 -17.72
C GLN A 243 27.07 1.69 -16.96
N THR A 244 26.20 2.42 -17.63
CA THR A 244 24.99 3.00 -17.00
C THR A 244 24.09 1.92 -16.43
N ILE A 245 23.90 0.83 -17.16
CA ILE A 245 23.05 -0.30 -16.73
C ILE A 245 23.65 -0.98 -15.50
N SER A 246 24.93 -1.36 -15.55
CA SER A 246 25.59 -2.12 -14.47
C SER A 246 25.86 -1.30 -13.21
N GLU A 247 26.06 0.01 -13.33
CA GLU A 247 26.28 0.89 -12.19
C GLU A 247 24.98 1.57 -11.73
N LEU A 248 24.51 2.58 -12.45
CA LEU A 248 23.44 3.45 -11.98
C LEU A 248 22.07 2.74 -11.92
N VAL A 249 21.66 2.08 -13.01
CA VAL A 249 20.35 1.38 -13.06
C VAL A 249 20.30 0.24 -12.05
N THR A 250 21.35 -0.56 -11.98
CA THR A 250 21.45 -1.67 -11.02
C THR A 250 21.39 -1.18 -9.58
N VAL A 251 22.05 -0.09 -9.24
CA VAL A 251 21.97 0.53 -7.92
C VAL A 251 20.52 0.92 -7.61
N ILE A 252 19.83 1.57 -8.54
CA ILE A 252 18.44 2.00 -8.36
C ILE A 252 17.51 0.79 -8.12
N THR A 253 17.63 -0.26 -8.95
CA THR A 253 16.78 -1.46 -8.77
C THR A 253 17.08 -2.22 -7.49
N ARG A 254 18.36 -2.25 -7.05
CA ARG A 254 18.76 -2.85 -5.77
C ARG A 254 18.25 -2.07 -4.56
N ILE A 255 18.24 -0.74 -4.63
CA ILE A 255 17.67 0.10 -3.57
C ILE A 255 16.15 -0.11 -3.47
N ASN A 256 15.46 -0.05 -4.60
CA ASN A 256 14.01 -0.03 -4.63
C ASN A 256 13.37 -1.42 -4.52
N TYR A 257 13.94 -2.44 -5.16
CA TYR A 257 13.36 -3.80 -5.19
C TYR A 257 14.27 -4.90 -4.64
N GLY A 258 15.51 -4.57 -4.23
CA GLY A 258 16.48 -5.59 -3.81
C GLY A 258 16.89 -6.55 -4.92
N GLN A 259 16.60 -6.24 -6.19
CA GLN A 259 16.82 -7.10 -7.34
C GLN A 259 17.66 -6.38 -8.40
N SER A 260 18.26 -7.14 -9.32
CA SER A 260 19.11 -6.60 -10.40
C SER A 260 18.26 -6.18 -11.61
N VAL A 261 18.91 -5.77 -12.68
CA VAL A 261 18.29 -5.42 -13.97
C VAL A 261 17.67 -6.63 -14.73
N SER A 262 17.78 -7.84 -14.19
CA SER A 262 17.09 -9.04 -14.70
C SER A 262 15.58 -9.08 -14.39
N ILE A 263 15.07 -8.14 -13.61
CA ILE A 263 13.63 -7.96 -13.39
C ILE A 263 12.90 -7.58 -14.69
N SER A 264 11.57 -7.72 -14.70
CA SER A 264 10.77 -7.28 -15.85
C SER A 264 10.93 -5.78 -16.15
N GLY A 265 10.84 -5.39 -17.40
CA GLY A 265 10.98 -4.01 -17.84
C GLY A 265 10.00 -3.06 -17.15
N LEU A 266 8.76 -3.52 -16.86
CA LEU A 266 7.77 -2.69 -16.17
C LEU A 266 8.16 -2.44 -14.71
N ALA A 267 8.51 -3.48 -13.95
CA ALA A 267 8.99 -3.33 -12.58
C ALA A 267 10.24 -2.43 -12.53
N GLY A 268 11.15 -2.62 -13.48
CA GLY A 268 12.33 -1.79 -13.64
C GLY A 268 12.00 -0.32 -13.92
N ALA A 269 11.09 -0.04 -14.84
CA ALA A 269 10.66 1.32 -15.14
C ALA A 269 10.01 2.03 -13.94
N VAL A 270 9.21 1.30 -13.15
CA VAL A 270 8.64 1.81 -11.88
C VAL A 270 9.75 2.07 -10.86
N SER A 271 10.78 1.22 -10.80
CA SER A 271 11.95 1.45 -9.95
C SER A 271 12.70 2.72 -10.36
N LEU A 272 12.90 2.94 -11.66
CA LEU A 272 13.56 4.15 -12.18
C LEU A 272 12.76 5.42 -11.84
N ALA A 273 11.44 5.39 -11.98
CA ALA A 273 10.58 6.50 -11.55
C ALA A 273 10.70 6.76 -10.03
N GLY A 274 10.94 5.73 -9.23
CA GLY A 274 11.20 5.84 -7.78
C GLY A 274 12.55 6.49 -7.42
N SER A 275 13.35 6.94 -8.39
CA SER A 275 14.58 7.70 -8.20
C SER A 275 14.52 9.12 -8.77
N GLU A 276 13.37 9.56 -9.26
CA GLU A 276 13.16 10.92 -9.73
C GLU A 276 13.11 11.92 -8.57
N SER A 277 13.30 13.20 -8.87
CA SER A 277 13.19 14.27 -7.89
C SER A 277 11.73 14.50 -7.45
N GLY A 278 11.56 15.13 -6.28
CA GLY A 278 10.24 15.48 -5.74
C GLY A 278 9.50 14.32 -5.09
N LEU A 279 10.19 13.22 -4.77
CA LEU A 279 9.64 12.16 -3.93
C LEU A 279 9.31 12.72 -2.55
N TRP A 280 8.23 12.22 -1.95
CA TRP A 280 7.77 12.69 -0.66
C TRP A 280 7.24 11.53 0.21
N ALA A 281 6.97 11.81 1.48
CA ALA A 281 6.34 10.87 2.41
C ALA A 281 5.39 11.62 3.34
N ILE A 282 4.53 10.90 4.05
CA ILE A 282 3.59 11.49 4.99
C ILE A 282 4.28 11.72 6.35
N LYS A 283 4.09 12.89 6.91
CA LYS A 283 4.53 13.21 8.27
C LYS A 283 3.88 12.25 9.28
N GLY A 284 4.69 11.52 10.02
CA GLY A 284 4.24 10.51 10.98
C GLY A 284 4.03 9.10 10.38
N GLY A 285 4.27 8.94 9.07
CA GLY A 285 4.32 7.65 8.39
C GLY A 285 3.19 7.40 7.39
N ASN A 286 3.54 6.72 6.30
CA ASN A 286 2.64 6.40 5.20
C ASN A 286 1.51 5.42 5.58
N TRP A 287 1.63 4.69 6.70
CA TRP A 287 0.59 3.80 7.21
C TRP A 287 -0.74 4.52 7.51
N GLN A 288 -0.67 5.83 7.77
CA GLN A 288 -1.85 6.66 8.04
C GLN A 288 -2.82 6.69 6.85
N LEU A 289 -2.33 6.49 5.62
CA LEU A 289 -3.20 6.34 4.44
C LEU A 289 -4.16 5.18 4.61
N ALA A 290 -3.64 3.99 4.87
CA ALA A 290 -4.45 2.80 5.03
C ALA A 290 -5.45 2.93 6.20
N ALA A 291 -5.00 3.43 7.35
CA ALA A 291 -5.85 3.64 8.51
C ALA A 291 -6.97 4.67 8.24
N GLY A 292 -6.63 5.79 7.59
CA GLY A 292 -7.57 6.84 7.23
C GLY A 292 -8.63 6.37 6.23
N LEU A 293 -8.22 5.61 5.22
CA LEU A 293 -9.13 5.06 4.21
C LEU A 293 -10.14 4.09 4.83
N LEU A 294 -9.71 3.17 5.72
CA LEU A 294 -10.60 2.25 6.43
C LEU A 294 -11.60 2.99 7.31
N LYS A 295 -11.13 4.03 8.01
CA LYS A 295 -12.00 4.90 8.81
C LYS A 295 -13.03 5.63 7.94
N THR A 296 -12.62 6.17 6.79
CA THR A 296 -13.51 6.86 5.85
C THR A 296 -14.53 5.91 5.24
N ALA A 297 -14.13 4.66 4.97
CA ALA A 297 -15.02 3.60 4.49
C ALA A 297 -15.96 3.06 5.56
N ASN A 298 -15.86 3.48 6.82
CA ASN A 298 -16.61 2.96 7.95
C ASN A 298 -16.56 1.42 8.05
N ALA A 299 -15.40 0.84 7.73
CA ALA A 299 -15.21 -0.60 7.72
C ALA A 299 -15.04 -1.13 9.16
N THR A 300 -15.67 -2.28 9.45
CA THR A 300 -15.44 -3.02 10.68
C THR A 300 -14.08 -3.71 10.60
N LEU A 301 -13.14 -3.31 11.45
CA LEU A 301 -11.77 -3.79 11.45
C LEU A 301 -11.55 -4.86 12.53
N HIS A 302 -11.11 -6.04 12.11
CA HIS A 302 -10.74 -7.17 12.95
C HIS A 302 -9.21 -7.28 12.99
N LEU A 303 -8.59 -6.70 14.02
CA LEU A 303 -7.15 -6.79 14.24
C LEU A 303 -6.76 -8.10 14.96
N GLN A 304 -5.53 -8.55 14.75
CA GLN A 304 -4.99 -9.81 15.28
C GLN A 304 -5.86 -11.01 14.87
N GLU A 305 -6.54 -10.90 13.73
CA GLU A 305 -7.44 -11.91 13.21
C GLU A 305 -7.15 -12.19 11.72
N GLY A 306 -6.34 -13.20 11.50
CA GLY A 306 -6.00 -13.71 10.18
C GLY A 306 -7.05 -14.69 9.70
N ILE A 307 -7.27 -14.79 8.40
CA ILE A 307 -8.13 -15.78 7.78
C ILE A 307 -7.28 -16.99 7.36
N ASP A 308 -7.65 -18.17 7.83
CA ASP A 308 -6.96 -19.44 7.55
C ASP A 308 -7.62 -20.22 6.41
N SER A 309 -8.94 -20.08 6.22
CA SER A 309 -9.62 -20.73 5.11
C SER A 309 -10.80 -19.91 4.58
N ILE A 310 -11.06 -20.08 3.28
CA ILE A 310 -12.19 -19.50 2.55
C ILE A 310 -12.89 -20.63 1.79
N SER A 311 -14.15 -20.89 2.11
CA SER A 311 -14.96 -21.96 1.49
C SER A 311 -16.15 -21.38 0.77
N ASP A 312 -16.36 -21.78 -0.49
CA ASP A 312 -17.55 -21.45 -1.27
C ASP A 312 -18.74 -22.27 -0.74
N ALA A 313 -19.78 -21.60 -0.25
CA ALA A 313 -21.03 -22.20 0.21
C ALA A 313 -22.18 -22.01 -0.80
N GLY A 314 -21.87 -21.60 -2.05
CA GLY A 314 -22.80 -21.35 -3.13
C GLY A 314 -23.12 -19.88 -3.29
N ASP A 315 -23.98 -19.33 -2.44
CA ASP A 315 -24.40 -17.92 -2.48
C ASP A 315 -23.51 -16.97 -1.65
N TYR A 316 -22.63 -17.54 -0.82
CA TYR A 316 -21.72 -16.80 0.04
C TYR A 316 -20.44 -17.61 0.31
N TYR A 317 -19.44 -16.98 0.87
CA TYR A 317 -18.20 -17.59 1.33
C TYR A 317 -18.19 -17.68 2.85
N VAL A 318 -17.72 -18.82 3.38
CA VAL A 318 -17.43 -18.99 4.81
C VAL A 318 -15.95 -18.76 5.03
N LEU A 319 -15.60 -17.70 5.74
CA LEU A 319 -14.23 -17.39 6.15
C LEU A 319 -14.02 -17.89 7.58
N LYS A 320 -12.98 -18.72 7.80
CA LYS A 320 -12.58 -19.15 9.14
C LYS A 320 -11.32 -18.42 9.54
N SER A 321 -11.35 -17.80 10.71
CA SER A 321 -10.21 -17.09 11.26
C SER A 321 -9.34 -17.97 12.16
N ASN A 322 -8.10 -17.55 12.37
CA ASN A 322 -7.16 -18.18 13.33
C ASN A 322 -7.64 -18.15 14.79
N LYS A 323 -8.72 -17.41 15.07
CA LYS A 323 -9.39 -17.39 16.38
C LYS A 323 -10.55 -18.38 16.46
N GLY A 324 -10.82 -19.11 15.39
CA GLY A 324 -11.94 -20.07 15.30
C GLY A 324 -13.30 -19.42 15.02
N HIS A 325 -13.35 -18.13 14.71
CA HIS A 325 -14.58 -17.47 14.28
C HIS A 325 -14.88 -17.78 12.82
N GLU A 326 -16.17 -17.85 12.50
CA GLU A 326 -16.68 -17.99 11.14
C GLU A 326 -17.44 -16.75 10.70
N TYR A 327 -17.21 -16.32 9.47
CA TYR A 327 -17.84 -15.15 8.87
C TYR A 327 -18.43 -15.52 7.51
N ASN A 328 -19.68 -15.14 7.29
CA ASN A 328 -20.36 -15.33 6.01
C ASN A 328 -20.26 -14.03 5.20
N CYS A 329 -19.73 -14.13 3.98
CA CYS A 329 -19.45 -12.98 3.13
C CYS A 329 -19.97 -13.24 1.71
N THR A 330 -20.82 -12.37 1.21
CA THR A 330 -21.33 -12.46 -0.19
C THR A 330 -20.23 -12.20 -1.20
N VAL A 331 -19.29 -11.31 -0.86
CA VAL A 331 -18.11 -10.99 -1.65
C VAL A 331 -16.88 -11.10 -0.76
N THR A 332 -15.81 -11.70 -1.28
CA THR A 332 -14.53 -11.80 -0.58
C THR A 332 -13.41 -11.24 -1.44
N VAL A 333 -12.62 -10.33 -0.86
CA VAL A 333 -11.43 -9.76 -1.50
C VAL A 333 -10.19 -10.17 -0.71
N VAL A 334 -9.29 -10.88 -1.36
CA VAL A 334 -7.98 -11.19 -0.82
C VAL A 334 -7.01 -10.07 -1.19
N ALA A 335 -6.55 -9.35 -0.17
CA ALA A 335 -5.65 -8.19 -0.27
C ALA A 335 -4.34 -8.42 0.49
N THR A 336 -3.90 -9.67 0.53
CA THR A 336 -2.63 -10.10 1.11
C THR A 336 -1.91 -11.00 0.12
N PRO A 337 -0.56 -10.94 0.01
CA PRO A 337 0.18 -11.80 -0.89
C PRO A 337 -0.04 -13.28 -0.55
N LEU A 338 -0.65 -14.03 -1.46
CA LEU A 338 -0.92 -15.46 -1.28
C LEU A 338 0.37 -16.33 -1.29
N ASP A 339 1.48 -15.74 -1.73
CA ASP A 339 2.81 -16.36 -1.68
C ASP A 339 3.38 -16.44 -0.26
N GLU A 340 2.87 -15.59 0.66
CA GLU A 340 3.36 -15.43 2.03
C GLU A 340 2.33 -15.86 3.09
N VAL A 341 1.10 -16.09 2.68
CA VAL A 341 0.00 -16.44 3.59
C VAL A 341 -0.66 -17.71 3.11
N ASN A 342 -0.66 -18.72 3.97
CA ASN A 342 -1.32 -19.97 3.67
C ASN A 342 -2.81 -19.85 4.00
N ILE A 343 -3.63 -19.56 2.99
CA ILE A 343 -5.09 -19.61 3.06
C ILE A 343 -5.58 -20.83 2.31
N THR A 344 -6.34 -21.70 2.97
CA THR A 344 -6.94 -22.87 2.35
C THR A 344 -8.23 -22.49 1.63
N PHE A 345 -8.29 -22.75 0.33
CA PHE A 345 -9.50 -22.50 -0.47
C PHE A 345 -10.27 -23.79 -0.73
N THR A 346 -11.60 -23.73 -0.62
CA THR A 346 -12.50 -24.85 -0.94
C THR A 346 -13.65 -24.35 -1.83
N PRO A 347 -13.72 -24.76 -3.14
CA PRO A 347 -12.73 -25.58 -3.83
C PRO A 347 -11.36 -24.91 -3.98
N PRO A 348 -10.29 -25.66 -4.27
CA PRO A 348 -8.96 -25.09 -4.47
C PRO A 348 -8.91 -24.10 -5.62
N VAL A 349 -8.18 -22.99 -5.44
CA VAL A 349 -7.90 -22.01 -6.49
C VAL A 349 -6.52 -22.26 -7.08
N SER A 350 -6.36 -21.93 -8.39
CA SER A 350 -5.07 -22.05 -9.07
C SER A 350 -4.48 -20.67 -9.29
N ILE A 351 -3.30 -20.45 -8.75
CA ILE A 351 -2.48 -19.24 -9.00
C ILE A 351 -1.06 -19.67 -9.40
N PRO A 352 -0.40 -18.95 -10.32
CA PRO A 352 0.99 -19.21 -10.63
C PRO A 352 1.85 -19.16 -9.36
N PRO A 353 2.77 -20.13 -9.14
CA PRO A 353 3.67 -20.09 -7.99
C PRO A 353 4.63 -18.91 -8.13
N ARG A 354 4.74 -18.13 -7.08
CA ARG A 354 5.59 -16.95 -7.03
C ARG A 354 6.41 -16.96 -5.74
N LYS A 355 7.53 -16.30 -5.74
CA LYS A 355 8.34 -16.06 -4.55
C LYS A 355 8.36 -14.56 -4.24
N MET A 356 8.38 -14.23 -2.97
CA MET A 356 8.64 -12.87 -2.54
C MET A 356 10.13 -12.63 -2.32
N GLN A 357 10.62 -11.51 -2.79
CA GLN A 357 11.94 -10.98 -2.44
C GLN A 357 11.87 -10.45 -1.02
N HIS A 358 12.57 -11.11 -0.10
CA HIS A 358 12.74 -10.59 1.24
C HIS A 358 13.76 -9.45 1.26
N THR A 359 13.40 -8.37 1.93
CA THR A 359 14.29 -7.24 2.20
C THR A 359 14.41 -7.07 3.70
N HIS A 360 15.62 -7.30 4.19
CA HIS A 360 15.96 -7.03 5.58
C HIS A 360 16.33 -5.55 5.72
N ALA A 361 15.48 -4.82 6.43
CA ALA A 361 15.72 -3.43 6.80
C ALA A 361 16.38 -3.40 8.19
N THR A 362 17.68 -3.09 8.24
CA THR A 362 18.43 -2.95 9.47
C THR A 362 18.64 -1.49 9.78
N PHE A 363 18.11 -1.03 10.91
CA PHE A 363 18.28 0.33 11.42
C PHE A 363 19.36 0.33 12.46
N VAL A 364 20.35 1.21 12.32
CA VAL A 364 21.49 1.29 13.21
C VAL A 364 21.70 2.73 13.64
N ARG A 365 21.67 2.99 14.95
CA ARG A 365 22.24 4.21 15.52
C ARG A 365 23.71 3.97 15.85
N GLY A 366 24.60 4.80 15.33
CA GLY A 366 26.05 4.63 15.51
C GLY A 366 26.82 5.37 14.44
N LEU A 367 27.98 4.82 14.07
CA LEU A 367 28.86 5.36 13.03
C LEU A 367 29.35 4.25 12.12
N LEU A 368 29.34 4.52 10.82
CA LEU A 368 29.98 3.65 9.83
C LEU A 368 31.51 3.57 10.07
N ASN A 369 32.09 2.45 9.71
CA ASN A 369 33.54 2.24 9.76
C ASN A 369 34.14 2.67 8.41
N PRO A 370 34.88 3.78 8.32
CA PRO A 370 35.45 4.24 7.05
C PRO A 370 36.43 3.23 6.43
N LYS A 371 37.11 2.45 7.25
CA LYS A 371 38.08 1.43 6.75
C LYS A 371 37.35 0.32 5.98
N PHE A 372 36.12 -0.01 6.32
CA PHE A 372 35.33 -0.99 5.56
C PHE A 372 35.08 -0.52 4.10
N PHE A 373 34.99 0.79 3.91
CA PHE A 373 34.78 1.40 2.58
C PHE A 373 36.07 1.86 1.92
N GLY A 374 37.24 1.55 2.50
CA GLY A 374 38.54 1.99 1.96
C GLY A 374 38.81 3.49 2.16
N LEU A 375 38.17 4.14 3.14
CA LEU A 375 38.22 5.56 3.43
C LEU A 375 38.95 5.85 4.76
N SER A 376 39.34 7.11 4.96
CA SER A 376 40.08 7.53 6.15
C SER A 376 39.20 8.11 7.25
N SER A 377 38.06 8.74 6.88
CA SER A 377 37.18 9.41 7.81
C SER A 377 35.73 9.08 7.53
N VAL A 378 34.90 9.12 8.56
CA VAL A 378 33.43 8.99 8.44
C VAL A 378 32.84 10.11 7.58
N SER A 379 33.47 11.31 7.62
CA SER A 379 33.08 12.44 6.78
C SER A 379 33.31 12.26 5.29
N ASP A 380 34.08 11.24 4.90
CA ASP A 380 34.37 10.94 3.49
C ASP A 380 33.37 9.90 2.92
N ILE A 381 32.50 9.35 3.77
CA ILE A 381 31.53 8.34 3.38
C ILE A 381 30.27 9.04 2.83
N PRO A 382 29.80 8.69 1.62
CA PRO A 382 28.53 9.20 1.07
C PRO A 382 27.33 8.90 1.96
N GLU A 383 26.33 9.78 1.94
CA GLU A 383 25.10 9.67 2.74
C GLU A 383 24.16 8.58 2.23
N LEU A 384 24.16 8.36 0.93
CA LEU A 384 23.50 7.24 0.26
C LEU A 384 24.53 6.40 -0.45
N ILE A 385 24.72 5.18 0.03
CA ILE A 385 25.59 4.18 -0.59
C ILE A 385 24.70 3.19 -1.32
N GLY A 386 24.80 3.13 -2.62
CA GLY A 386 24.22 2.06 -3.43
C GLY A 386 25.29 1.09 -3.90
N THR A 387 24.95 -0.15 -4.16
CA THR A 387 25.92 -1.17 -4.50
C THR A 387 25.69 -1.79 -5.87
N MET A 388 26.78 -2.12 -6.55
CA MET A 388 26.72 -2.93 -7.77
C MET A 388 26.22 -4.36 -7.46
N GLU A 389 25.74 -5.08 -8.48
CA GLU A 389 25.37 -6.49 -8.35
C GLU A 389 26.61 -7.38 -8.45
N LEU A 390 27.25 -7.61 -7.31
CA LEU A 390 28.42 -8.48 -7.18
C LEU A 390 28.20 -9.48 -6.04
N PRO A 391 28.70 -10.74 -6.15
CA PRO A 391 28.36 -11.82 -5.23
C PRO A 391 28.70 -11.55 -3.76
N ASP A 392 29.81 -10.86 -3.51
CA ASP A 392 30.32 -10.69 -2.15
C ASP A 392 29.85 -9.43 -1.44
N ILE A 393 28.93 -8.66 -2.06
CA ILE A 393 28.39 -7.46 -1.43
C ILE A 393 27.18 -7.82 -0.57
N PRO A 394 27.25 -7.67 0.77
CA PRO A 394 26.27 -8.22 1.68
C PRO A 394 25.01 -7.36 1.83
N PHE A 395 24.98 -6.16 1.28
CA PHE A 395 23.84 -5.24 1.36
C PHE A 395 23.56 -4.59 0.00
N SER A 396 22.34 -4.10 -0.17
CA SER A 396 21.93 -3.37 -1.39
C SER A 396 22.19 -1.88 -1.26
N SER A 397 21.95 -1.31 -0.08
CA SER A 397 22.18 0.11 0.19
C SER A 397 22.37 0.41 1.67
N ILE A 398 23.03 1.53 1.95
CA ILE A 398 23.07 2.19 3.26
C ILE A 398 22.69 3.63 3.06
N SER A 399 21.72 4.13 3.82
CA SER A 399 21.32 5.54 3.80
C SER A 399 21.37 6.14 5.20
N VAL A 400 21.82 7.37 5.28
CA VAL A 400 21.72 8.19 6.50
C VAL A 400 20.28 8.67 6.62
N LEU A 401 19.59 8.32 7.70
CA LEU A 401 18.24 8.77 7.99
C LEU A 401 18.21 10.05 8.82
N LYS A 402 19.19 10.19 9.72
CA LYS A 402 19.30 11.36 10.57
C LYS A 402 20.73 11.58 11.04
N LYS A 403 21.20 12.80 10.95
CA LYS A 403 22.45 13.28 11.55
C LYS A 403 22.11 14.14 12.76
N ARG A 404 22.48 13.69 13.98
CA ARG A 404 22.36 14.51 15.21
C ARG A 404 23.61 15.36 15.39
N ASN A 405 24.76 14.78 15.12
CA ASN A 405 26.07 15.43 15.09
C ASN A 405 27.05 14.54 14.35
N GLN A 406 28.33 14.89 14.32
CA GLN A 406 29.39 14.13 13.62
C GLN A 406 29.65 12.74 14.21
N HIS A 407 29.21 12.48 15.45
CA HIS A 407 29.43 11.25 16.19
C HIS A 407 28.14 10.45 16.50
N ASP A 408 27.00 10.94 16.04
CA ASP A 408 25.68 10.29 16.29
C ASP A 408 24.79 10.41 15.07
N MET A 409 24.65 9.31 14.36
CA MET A 409 23.85 9.20 13.16
C MET A 409 22.95 7.96 13.22
N THR A 410 21.83 8.01 12.52
CA THR A 410 20.96 6.86 12.31
C THR A 410 20.99 6.47 10.84
N TYR A 411 21.20 5.19 10.60
CA TYR A 411 21.29 4.60 9.27
C TYR A 411 20.20 3.57 9.04
N LYS A 412 19.83 3.39 7.78
CA LYS A 412 19.03 2.28 7.30
C LYS A 412 19.86 1.48 6.29
N VAL A 413 20.00 0.19 6.52
CA VAL A 413 20.70 -0.75 5.63
C VAL A 413 19.66 -1.69 5.04
N PHE A 414 19.60 -1.81 3.71
CA PHE A 414 18.85 -2.83 3.02
C PHE A 414 19.74 -3.98 2.58
N SER A 415 19.30 -5.21 2.86
CA SER A 415 20.01 -6.43 2.42
C SER A 415 19.00 -7.52 2.05
N ARG A 416 19.45 -8.47 1.21
CA ARG A 416 18.67 -9.66 0.81
C ARG A 416 18.68 -10.76 1.87
N ALA A 417 19.68 -10.74 2.73
CA ALA A 417 19.83 -11.65 3.85
C ALA A 417 20.01 -10.88 5.15
N LYS A 418 19.68 -11.52 6.27
CA LYS A 418 19.88 -10.93 7.59
C LYS A 418 21.37 -10.66 7.83
N LEU A 419 21.72 -9.41 8.13
CA LEU A 419 23.07 -9.06 8.54
C LEU A 419 23.28 -9.51 10.00
N ASP A 420 24.28 -10.36 10.22
CA ASP A 420 24.65 -10.81 11.54
C ASP A 420 25.46 -9.73 12.30
N ASP A 421 25.69 -9.92 13.59
CA ASP A 421 26.40 -8.94 14.39
C ASP A 421 27.89 -8.85 14.08
N SER A 422 28.48 -9.91 13.52
CA SER A 422 29.90 -9.92 13.12
C SER A 422 30.13 -9.04 11.91
N LEU A 423 29.25 -9.13 10.92
CA LEU A 423 29.29 -8.29 9.73
C LEU A 423 28.95 -6.83 10.05
N LEU A 424 27.93 -6.60 10.90
CA LEU A 424 27.61 -5.26 11.36
C LEU A 424 28.77 -4.63 12.16
N ALA A 425 29.58 -5.40 12.90
CA ALA A 425 30.77 -4.91 13.56
C ALA A 425 31.92 -4.54 12.61
N GLN A 426 31.92 -5.05 11.40
CA GLN A 426 32.85 -4.62 10.35
C GLN A 426 32.36 -3.35 9.65
N ILE A 427 31.06 -3.27 9.34
CA ILE A 427 30.44 -2.12 8.65
C ILE A 427 30.38 -0.89 9.54
N PHE A 428 30.12 -1.06 10.85
CA PHE A 428 29.97 0.02 11.81
C PHE A 428 31.09 0.00 12.84
N SER A 429 31.72 1.15 13.07
CA SER A 429 32.71 1.33 14.14
C SER A 429 32.07 1.43 15.52
N THR A 430 30.88 2.00 15.61
CA THR A 430 30.06 2.07 16.83
C THR A 430 28.61 1.73 16.54
N ARG A 431 27.96 1.01 17.45
CA ARG A 431 26.54 0.69 17.38
C ARG A 431 25.90 0.83 18.76
N GLU A 432 24.98 1.76 18.92
CA GLU A 432 24.25 2.00 20.15
C GLU A 432 22.89 1.27 20.17
N GLU A 433 22.20 1.29 19.04
CA GLU A 433 20.91 0.63 18.86
C GLU A 433 20.86 -0.05 17.49
N THR A 434 20.28 -1.24 17.43
CA THR A 434 20.12 -1.99 16.19
C THR A 434 18.74 -2.65 16.16
N ILE A 435 17.93 -2.30 15.16
CA ILE A 435 16.61 -2.89 14.92
C ILE A 435 16.62 -3.55 13.55
N ARG A 436 16.14 -4.80 13.47
CA ARG A 436 16.06 -5.56 12.23
C ARG A 436 14.62 -5.91 11.94
N ILE A 437 14.17 -5.66 10.70
CA ILE A 437 12.84 -5.98 10.22
C ILE A 437 13.00 -6.76 8.92
N ASP A 438 12.36 -7.91 8.85
CA ASP A 438 12.29 -8.72 7.63
C ASP A 438 10.95 -8.46 6.94
N TRP A 439 11.02 -8.06 5.68
CA TRP A 439 9.86 -7.81 4.84
C TRP A 439 9.82 -8.77 3.66
N PRO A 440 8.73 -9.53 3.44
CA PRO A 440 8.38 -10.03 2.11
C PRO A 440 7.96 -8.82 1.27
N ALA A 441 8.96 -8.12 0.72
CA ALA A 441 8.79 -6.75 0.27
C ALA A 441 8.10 -6.68 -1.09
N TYR A 442 8.54 -7.51 -2.03
CA TYR A 442 8.13 -7.45 -3.45
C TYR A 442 8.06 -8.85 -4.04
N PRO A 443 7.31 -9.06 -5.13
CA PRO A 443 7.49 -10.26 -5.95
C PRO A 443 8.93 -10.38 -6.44
N HIS A 444 9.40 -11.61 -6.56
CA HIS A 444 10.62 -11.87 -7.31
C HIS A 444 10.27 -11.78 -8.80
N TYR A 445 10.57 -10.61 -9.40
CA TYR A 445 10.21 -10.32 -10.77
C TYR A 445 11.07 -11.09 -11.76
N HIS A 446 10.46 -11.49 -12.88
CA HIS A 446 11.12 -12.13 -14.01
C HIS A 446 10.47 -11.66 -15.32
N ALA A 447 10.97 -12.11 -16.44
CA ALA A 447 10.36 -11.90 -17.76
C ALA A 447 10.48 -13.19 -18.58
N PRO A 448 9.39 -13.60 -19.27
CA PRO A 448 8.04 -13.05 -19.20
C PRO A 448 7.38 -13.26 -17.83
N GLU A 449 6.47 -12.34 -17.44
CA GLU A 449 5.77 -12.42 -16.17
C GLU A 449 4.43 -13.14 -16.32
N ASP A 450 4.12 -14.02 -15.37
CA ASP A 450 2.84 -14.71 -15.26
C ASP A 450 1.96 -14.04 -14.21
N PHE A 451 0.69 -13.83 -14.52
CA PHE A 451 -0.25 -13.14 -13.63
C PHE A 451 -1.25 -14.08 -13.00
N ALA A 452 -1.46 -13.94 -11.71
CA ALA A 452 -2.59 -14.55 -11.03
C ALA A 452 -3.90 -13.91 -11.53
N PRO A 453 -5.02 -14.66 -11.59
CA PRO A 453 -6.31 -14.10 -11.96
C PRO A 453 -6.78 -13.08 -10.91
N ILE A 454 -7.49 -12.03 -11.36
CA ILE A 454 -8.16 -11.08 -10.45
C ILE A 454 -9.36 -11.76 -9.79
N ILE A 455 -10.06 -12.64 -10.51
CA ILE A 455 -11.21 -13.40 -10.02
C ILE A 455 -10.76 -14.85 -9.85
N LEU A 456 -10.65 -15.30 -8.60
CA LEU A 456 -10.05 -16.60 -8.28
C LEU A 456 -10.98 -17.80 -8.59
N ASP A 457 -12.29 -17.61 -8.54
CA ASP A 457 -13.29 -18.68 -8.68
C ASP A 457 -14.30 -18.45 -9.81
N GLY A 458 -14.14 -17.39 -10.58
CA GLY A 458 -15.08 -16.96 -11.61
C GLY A 458 -16.36 -16.31 -11.06
N LYS A 459 -16.53 -16.18 -9.74
CA LYS A 459 -17.71 -15.62 -9.07
C LYS A 459 -17.39 -14.30 -8.37
N HIS A 460 -17.31 -14.32 -7.04
CA HIS A 460 -17.14 -13.15 -6.17
C HIS A 460 -15.97 -13.26 -5.19
N LEU A 461 -15.00 -14.12 -5.49
CA LEU A 461 -13.72 -14.20 -4.78
C LEU A 461 -12.65 -13.49 -5.60
N TYR A 462 -12.16 -12.35 -5.11
CA TYR A 462 -11.24 -11.47 -5.84
C TYR A 462 -9.86 -11.45 -5.19
N TYR A 463 -8.81 -11.30 -6.02
CA TYR A 463 -7.42 -11.17 -5.59
C TYR A 463 -6.83 -9.86 -6.11
N VAL A 464 -6.72 -8.86 -5.24
CA VAL A 464 -6.25 -7.53 -5.64
C VAL A 464 -4.75 -7.46 -5.86
N ASN A 465 -3.96 -8.35 -5.22
CA ASN A 465 -2.51 -8.40 -5.38
C ASN A 465 -2.05 -9.08 -6.69
N SER A 466 -2.96 -9.52 -7.56
CA SER A 466 -2.59 -10.04 -8.89
C SER A 466 -1.81 -9.02 -9.73
N PHE A 467 -2.11 -7.73 -9.60
CA PHE A 467 -1.37 -6.67 -10.30
C PHE A 467 0.05 -6.45 -9.74
N GLU A 468 0.33 -6.92 -8.53
CA GLU A 468 1.62 -6.72 -7.87
C GLU A 468 2.78 -7.40 -8.61
N SER A 469 2.52 -8.47 -9.35
CA SER A 469 3.51 -9.11 -10.24
C SER A 469 3.94 -8.19 -11.38
N ALA A 470 3.12 -7.27 -11.83
CA ALA A 470 3.50 -6.29 -12.84
C ALA A 470 4.47 -5.23 -12.27
N ALA A 471 4.11 -4.66 -11.14
CA ALA A 471 4.95 -3.75 -10.35
C ALA A 471 4.33 -3.55 -8.97
N SER A 472 5.14 -3.53 -7.92
CA SER A 472 4.70 -3.31 -6.54
C SER A 472 5.04 -1.89 -6.08
N ALA A 473 4.00 -1.11 -5.86
CA ALA A 473 4.06 0.23 -5.27
C ALA A 473 2.74 0.53 -4.55
N MET A 474 2.71 1.56 -3.71
CA MET A 474 1.45 2.02 -3.11
C MET A 474 0.40 2.36 -4.17
N GLU A 475 0.83 3.05 -5.22
CA GLU A 475 -0.04 3.50 -6.29
C GLU A 475 -0.57 2.34 -7.15
N THR A 476 0.28 1.37 -7.50
CA THR A 476 -0.17 0.19 -8.26
C THR A 476 -1.19 -0.62 -7.48
N GLY A 477 -1.01 -0.72 -6.15
CA GLY A 477 -1.99 -1.34 -5.26
C GLY A 477 -3.32 -0.56 -5.21
N ALA A 478 -3.29 0.76 -5.24
CA ALA A 478 -4.49 1.59 -5.28
C ALA A 478 -5.22 1.49 -6.63
N VAL A 479 -4.49 1.48 -7.76
CA VAL A 479 -5.06 1.29 -9.11
C VAL A 479 -5.71 -0.08 -9.25
N ALA A 480 -5.05 -1.14 -8.76
CA ALA A 480 -5.64 -2.48 -8.74
C ALA A 480 -6.91 -2.54 -7.87
N ALA A 481 -6.88 -1.90 -6.70
CA ALA A 481 -8.01 -1.83 -5.79
C ALA A 481 -9.21 -1.10 -6.41
N GLU A 482 -8.97 -0.03 -7.15
CA GLU A 482 -10.02 0.68 -7.89
C GLU A 482 -10.66 -0.23 -8.94
N ASN A 483 -9.85 -0.94 -9.75
CA ASN A 483 -10.38 -1.88 -10.73
C ASN A 483 -11.21 -2.99 -10.07
N VAL A 484 -10.72 -3.59 -8.99
CA VAL A 484 -11.44 -4.65 -8.25
C VAL A 484 -12.75 -4.11 -7.68
N ALA A 485 -12.76 -2.93 -7.09
CA ALA A 485 -14.00 -2.31 -6.59
C ALA A 485 -15.03 -2.09 -7.69
N ARG A 486 -14.62 -1.56 -8.85
CA ARG A 486 -15.47 -1.39 -10.03
C ARG A 486 -15.98 -2.73 -10.57
N LEU A 487 -15.14 -3.75 -10.59
CA LEU A 487 -15.47 -5.10 -11.02
C LEU A 487 -16.53 -5.71 -10.11
N ILE A 488 -16.38 -5.60 -8.79
CA ILE A 488 -17.38 -6.02 -7.80
C ILE A 488 -18.71 -5.33 -8.08
N ILE A 489 -18.71 -4.00 -8.17
CA ILE A 489 -19.93 -3.20 -8.40
C ILE A 489 -20.62 -3.59 -9.71
N SER A 490 -19.86 -3.87 -10.77
CA SER A 490 -20.41 -4.26 -12.07
C SER A 490 -21.11 -5.62 -12.04
N ARG A 491 -20.73 -6.50 -11.10
CA ARG A 491 -21.24 -7.87 -10.98
C ARG A 491 -22.28 -8.05 -9.87
N LEU A 492 -22.41 -7.08 -8.95
CA LEU A 492 -23.42 -7.15 -7.89
C LEU A 492 -24.85 -7.11 -8.49
N PRO A 493 -25.81 -7.87 -7.91
CA PRO A 493 -27.21 -7.81 -8.29
C PRO A 493 -27.78 -6.38 -8.21
N LEU A 494 -28.76 -6.06 -9.08
CA LEU A 494 -29.36 -4.72 -9.15
C LEU A 494 -29.96 -4.25 -7.81
N GLY A 495 -30.45 -5.18 -6.97
CA GLY A 495 -30.98 -4.87 -5.63
C GLY A 495 -29.93 -4.38 -4.62
N LEU A 496 -28.64 -4.70 -4.85
CA LEU A 496 -27.50 -4.22 -4.05
C LEU A 496 -26.83 -2.98 -4.64
N ARG A 497 -27.18 -2.65 -5.90
CA ARG A 497 -26.79 -1.40 -6.54
C ARG A 497 -27.76 -0.32 -6.09
N ALA A 498 -27.31 0.64 -5.32
CA ALA A 498 -28.18 1.75 -4.98
C ALA A 498 -28.58 2.59 -6.20
N SER A 499 -29.75 3.22 -6.10
CA SER A 499 -30.36 4.02 -7.16
C SER A 499 -29.43 5.13 -7.67
N PRO A 500 -29.37 5.41 -8.98
CA PRO A 500 -28.45 6.41 -9.59
C PRO A 500 -28.68 7.85 -9.12
N LEU A 501 -29.77 8.14 -8.41
CA LEU A 501 -30.23 9.50 -8.12
C LEU A 501 -29.45 10.27 -7.03
N LEU A 502 -28.58 9.60 -6.24
CA LEU A 502 -27.80 10.27 -5.19
C LEU A 502 -26.31 10.48 -5.51
N SER A 503 -25.87 10.09 -6.72
CA SER A 503 -24.46 10.09 -7.05
C SER A 503 -23.93 11.38 -7.70
N SER A 504 -24.79 12.29 -8.16
CA SER A 504 -24.36 13.47 -8.93
C SER A 504 -23.63 14.53 -8.10
N GLU A 505 -24.01 14.75 -6.84
CA GLU A 505 -23.38 15.77 -5.99
C GLU A 505 -21.99 15.35 -5.43
N LYS A 506 -21.76 14.05 -5.22
CA LYS A 506 -20.46 13.54 -4.78
C LYS A 506 -19.46 13.40 -5.95
N ARG A 507 -19.92 13.21 -7.19
CA ARG A 507 -19.08 13.05 -8.38
C ARG A 507 -18.32 14.30 -8.78
N CYS A 508 -18.89 15.51 -8.57
CA CYS A 508 -18.23 16.79 -8.92
C CYS A 508 -16.97 17.11 -8.12
N ARG A 509 -16.68 16.40 -7.02
CA ARG A 509 -15.44 16.61 -6.24
C ARG A 509 -14.23 15.80 -6.74
N TRP A 510 -14.39 14.91 -7.71
CA TRP A 510 -13.33 14.03 -8.20
C TRP A 510 -12.79 14.38 -9.58
N SER A 511 -13.44 15.31 -10.29
CA SER A 511 -13.09 15.75 -11.65
C SER A 511 -12.36 17.09 -11.74
N SER A 512 -11.98 17.68 -10.61
CA SER A 512 -11.21 18.95 -10.56
C SER A 512 -9.87 18.79 -9.88
#